data_2ce908f0cea81ec74d5d70eea9ff3b9f
#
_entry.id   2ce908f0cea81ec74d5d70eea9ff3b9f
#
_cell.length_a   1.000
_cell.length_b   1.000
_cell.length_c   1.000
_cell.angle_alpha   90.00
_cell.angle_beta   90.00
_cell.angle_gamma   90.00
#
_symmetry.space_group_name_H-M   'P 1'
#
loop_
_entity.id
_entity.type
_entity.pdbx_description
1 polymer ?
#
loop_
_entity_poly.entity_id
_entity_poly.type
_entity_poly.pdbx_seq_one_letter_code
_entity_poly.pdbx_strand_id
1 'polypeptide(L)'
;GGYLNCKDLQVPGRESRPNEALMQVLHEQLARLVSAATQESLKPSFTLLLHYKEGSVLNRHIDREQCRWNISFALDYGPDADADIWPICVDIHGVAHEVRLRAGDLLLYRGTETPHWRDRLADGRSATVAVFHFVSSSFDGSLD
;
A
#
# COMPACT_ATOMS: atom_id res chain seq x y z
N GLY A 1 20.05 14.47 0.49
CA GLY A 1 19.14 13.45 0.96
C GLY A 1 19.59 12.09 0.49
N GLY A 2 20.09 11.24 1.41
CA GLY A 2 20.55 9.90 1.07
C GLY A 2 19.37 9.02 0.67
N TYR A 3 19.40 8.52 -0.54
CA TYR A 3 18.55 7.42 -0.95
C TYR A 3 19.06 6.16 -0.23
N LEU A 4 18.42 5.79 0.86
CA LEU A 4 18.62 4.44 1.39
C LEU A 4 17.93 3.49 0.41
N ASN A 5 18.71 2.89 -0.48
CA ASN A 5 18.34 1.69 -1.19
C ASN A 5 18.19 0.58 -0.13
N CYS A 6 17.08 0.58 0.60
CA CYS A 6 16.70 -0.58 1.35
C CYS A 6 16.43 -1.66 0.30
N LYS A 7 17.30 -2.67 0.23
CA LYS A 7 17.02 -3.87 -0.56
C LYS A 7 15.69 -4.40 -0.09
N ASP A 8 14.67 -4.22 -0.91
CA ASP A 8 13.34 -4.72 -0.62
C ASP A 8 13.39 -6.24 -0.69
N LEU A 9 13.36 -6.86 0.48
CA LEU A 9 13.40 -8.32 0.59
C LEU A 9 12.07 -8.97 0.20
N GLN A 10 10.97 -8.21 0.22
CA GLN A 10 9.64 -8.72 -0.11
C GLN A 10 9.41 -8.81 -1.62
N VAL A 11 9.84 -7.80 -2.36
CA VAL A 11 9.69 -7.75 -3.82
C VAL A 11 11.03 -7.35 -4.45
N PRO A 12 11.77 -8.31 -5.03
CA PRO A 12 13.03 -7.99 -5.69
C PRO A 12 12.86 -6.95 -6.81
N GLY A 13 13.72 -5.92 -6.82
CA GLY A 13 13.71 -4.86 -7.82
C GLY A 13 12.67 -3.75 -7.59
N ARG A 14 11.82 -3.86 -6.57
CA ARG A 14 10.92 -2.77 -6.15
C ARG A 14 11.74 -1.66 -5.49
N GLU A 15 11.48 -0.42 -5.88
CA GLU A 15 11.99 0.77 -5.20
C GLU A 15 11.00 1.19 -4.12
N SER A 16 11.50 1.41 -2.91
CA SER A 16 10.67 1.80 -1.76
C SER A 16 11.26 3.04 -1.09
N ARG A 17 10.39 4.02 -0.81
CA ARG A 17 10.74 5.24 -0.06
C ARG A 17 9.82 5.35 1.14
N PRO A 18 10.33 5.08 2.34
CA PRO A 18 9.54 5.23 3.56
C PRO A 18 9.41 6.70 3.95
N ASN A 19 8.26 7.05 4.52
CA ASN A 19 8.00 8.31 5.21
C ASN A 19 8.39 9.58 4.43
N GLU A 20 8.07 9.62 3.13
CA GLU A 20 8.24 10.81 2.31
C GLU A 20 7.48 12.01 2.91
N ALA A 21 8.12 13.18 2.95
CA ALA A 21 7.59 14.36 3.65
C ALA A 21 6.20 14.79 3.17
N LEU A 22 5.97 14.77 1.86
CA LEU A 22 4.66 15.11 1.29
C LEU A 22 3.58 14.10 1.72
N MET A 23 3.93 12.81 1.76
CA MET A 23 3.02 11.78 2.21
C MET A 23 2.67 11.92 3.70
N GLN A 24 3.59 12.39 4.53
CA GLN A 24 3.31 12.63 5.95
C GLN A 24 2.23 13.70 6.16
N VAL A 25 2.22 14.75 5.35
CA VAL A 25 1.17 15.78 5.40
C VAL A 25 -0.20 15.18 5.07
N LEU A 26 -0.28 14.38 4.04
CA LEU A 26 -1.52 13.68 3.66
C LEU A 26 -1.92 12.62 4.70
N HIS A 27 -0.96 11.96 5.32
CA HIS A 27 -1.17 10.89 6.29
C HIS A 27 -2.02 11.33 7.47
N GLU A 28 -1.69 12.51 8.03
CA GLU A 28 -2.47 13.10 9.13
C GLU A 28 -3.91 13.43 8.73
N GLN A 29 -4.10 13.94 7.51
CA GLN A 29 -5.43 14.25 7.00
C GLN A 29 -6.25 12.97 6.72
N LEU A 30 -5.62 11.97 6.14
CA LEU A 30 -6.25 10.69 5.87
C LEU A 30 -6.63 9.94 7.15
N ALA A 31 -5.89 10.11 8.25
CA ALA A 31 -6.21 9.49 9.53
C ALA A 31 -7.62 9.86 10.02
N ARG A 32 -8.05 11.07 9.80
CA ARG A 32 -9.41 11.53 10.15
C ARG A 32 -10.46 10.82 9.29
N LEU A 33 -10.21 10.75 7.98
CA LEU A 33 -11.10 10.07 7.04
C LEU A 33 -11.23 8.58 7.36
N VAL A 34 -10.11 7.91 7.59
CA VAL A 34 -10.07 6.47 7.91
C VAL A 34 -10.74 6.20 9.26
N SER A 35 -10.51 7.04 10.26
CA SER A 35 -11.19 6.91 11.57
C SER A 35 -12.70 7.04 11.42
N ALA A 36 -13.17 7.98 10.63
CA ALA A 36 -14.61 8.15 10.36
C ALA A 36 -15.20 6.96 9.60
N ALA A 37 -14.50 6.46 8.56
CA ALA A 37 -14.96 5.35 7.73
C ALA A 37 -14.98 4.02 8.48
N THR A 38 -14.03 3.79 9.38
CA THR A 38 -13.91 2.53 10.15
C THR A 38 -14.65 2.59 11.49
N GLN A 39 -15.03 3.76 11.96
CA GLN A 39 -15.55 4.01 13.32
C GLN A 39 -14.56 3.59 14.42
N GLU A 40 -13.27 3.62 14.11
CA GLU A 40 -12.18 3.36 15.05
C GLU A 40 -11.36 4.65 15.23
N SER A 41 -10.83 4.88 16.42
CA SER A 41 -9.88 5.97 16.67
C SER A 41 -8.49 5.51 16.21
N LEU A 42 -8.00 6.08 15.12
CA LEU A 42 -6.76 5.69 14.45
C LEU A 42 -5.76 6.84 14.40
N LYS A 43 -4.48 6.49 14.40
CA LYS A 43 -3.37 7.42 14.17
C LYS A 43 -2.45 6.87 13.08
N PRO A 44 -1.71 7.75 12.37
CA PRO A 44 -0.71 7.31 11.41
C PRO A 44 0.37 6.46 12.04
N SER A 45 0.81 5.41 11.34
CA SER A 45 2.05 4.69 11.64
C SER A 45 3.15 5.09 10.66
N PHE A 46 3.22 4.48 9.49
CA PHE A 46 4.23 4.83 8.48
C PHE A 46 3.63 4.82 7.07
N THR A 47 4.39 5.36 6.11
CA THR A 47 4.03 5.38 4.71
C THR A 47 5.11 4.75 3.85
N LEU A 48 4.72 4.22 2.70
CA LEU A 48 5.63 3.73 1.66
C LEU A 48 5.23 4.30 0.31
N LEU A 49 6.17 4.88 -0.39
CA LEU A 49 6.04 5.17 -1.81
C LEU A 49 6.77 4.04 -2.57
N LEU A 50 6.02 3.29 -3.36
CA LEU A 50 6.49 2.07 -4.00
C LEU A 50 6.48 2.21 -5.52
N HIS A 51 7.58 1.87 -6.17
CA HIS A 51 7.66 1.75 -7.61
C HIS A 51 8.01 0.32 -8.00
N TYR A 52 7.06 -0.35 -8.65
CA TYR A 52 7.19 -1.71 -9.14
C TYR A 52 7.60 -1.72 -10.59
N LYS A 53 8.49 -2.65 -10.94
CA LYS A 53 8.98 -2.89 -12.30
C LYS A 53 8.43 -4.20 -12.83
N GLU A 54 8.55 -4.39 -14.13
CA GLU A 54 8.21 -5.67 -14.78
C GLU A 54 8.76 -6.87 -14.00
N GLY A 55 7.99 -7.93 -13.95
CA GLY A 55 8.35 -9.15 -13.23
C GLY A 55 8.09 -9.11 -11.73
N SER A 56 7.73 -7.96 -11.14
CA SER A 56 7.41 -7.86 -9.72
C SER A 56 6.22 -8.75 -9.35
N VAL A 57 6.34 -9.44 -8.23
CA VAL A 57 5.29 -10.24 -7.61
C VAL A 57 5.21 -9.83 -6.14
N LEU A 58 4.03 -9.50 -5.67
CA LEU A 58 3.77 -9.36 -4.24
C LEU A 58 3.07 -10.62 -3.76
N ASN A 59 3.79 -11.47 -3.04
CA ASN A 59 3.26 -12.73 -2.55
C ASN A 59 2.10 -12.51 -1.58
N ARG A 60 1.15 -13.44 -1.58
CA ARG A 60 0.02 -13.44 -0.65
C ARG A 60 0.51 -13.41 0.80
N HIS A 61 0.06 -12.43 1.57
CA HIS A 61 0.44 -12.21 2.97
C HIS A 61 -0.62 -11.40 3.70
N ILE A 62 -0.51 -11.37 5.00
CA ILE A 62 -1.09 -10.35 5.87
C ILE A 62 0.06 -9.49 6.41
N ASP A 63 -0.25 -8.27 6.81
CA ASP A 63 0.74 -7.33 7.29
C ASP A 63 1.02 -7.48 8.79
N ARG A 64 2.10 -6.85 9.22
CA ARG A 64 2.48 -6.74 10.64
C ARG A 64 1.58 -5.76 11.40
N GLU A 65 1.70 -5.74 12.71
CA GLU A 65 0.83 -4.97 13.62
C GLU A 65 0.76 -3.47 13.36
N GLN A 66 1.81 -2.87 12.76
CA GLN A 66 1.83 -1.45 12.37
C GLN A 66 0.87 -1.11 11.22
N CYS A 67 0.29 -2.11 10.58
CA CYS A 67 -0.55 -2.00 9.40
C CYS A 67 -1.99 -2.48 9.68
N ARG A 68 -2.58 -2.07 10.82
CA ARG A 68 -3.94 -2.47 11.18
C ARG A 68 -4.95 -2.10 10.09
N TRP A 69 -4.88 -0.88 9.61
CA TRP A 69 -5.60 -0.39 8.44
C TRP A 69 -4.63 0.18 7.43
N ASN A 70 -4.86 -0.11 6.17
CA ASN A 70 -4.05 0.38 5.06
C ASN A 70 -4.91 1.09 4.03
N ILE A 71 -4.35 2.17 3.46
CA ILE A 71 -4.79 2.71 2.19
C ILE A 71 -3.74 2.35 1.15
N SER A 72 -4.14 1.64 0.09
CA SER A 72 -3.36 1.48 -1.12
C SER A 72 -3.88 2.46 -2.16
N PHE A 73 -3.06 3.44 -2.50
CA PHE A 73 -3.42 4.54 -3.41
C PHE A 73 -2.66 4.40 -4.72
N ALA A 74 -3.38 4.18 -5.82
CA ALA A 74 -2.77 4.07 -7.13
C ALA A 74 -2.38 5.45 -7.66
N LEU A 75 -1.10 5.65 -7.99
CA LEU A 75 -0.59 6.91 -8.53
C LEU A 75 -0.41 6.86 -10.03
N ASP A 76 0.21 5.80 -10.54
CA ASP A 76 0.51 5.70 -11.96
C ASP A 76 0.76 4.25 -12.39
N TYR A 77 0.52 3.98 -13.65
CA TYR A 77 0.88 2.73 -14.32
C TYR A 77 1.55 3.07 -15.65
N GLY A 78 2.59 2.35 -15.99
CA GLY A 78 3.29 2.52 -17.25
C GLY A 78 3.22 1.29 -18.13
N PRO A 79 3.25 1.46 -19.47
CA PRO A 79 3.35 2.73 -20.19
C PRO A 79 2.04 3.53 -20.32
N ASP A 80 0.88 2.91 -20.09
CA ASP A 80 -0.45 3.56 -20.20
C ASP A 80 -1.20 3.43 -18.86
N ALA A 81 -1.45 4.57 -18.20
CA ALA A 81 -2.06 4.61 -16.89
C ALA A 81 -3.51 4.05 -16.86
N ASP A 82 -4.21 4.13 -17.98
CA ASP A 82 -5.59 3.65 -18.07
C ASP A 82 -5.70 2.21 -18.56
N ALA A 83 -4.81 1.80 -19.47
CA ALA A 83 -4.83 0.47 -20.10
C ALA A 83 -4.06 -0.58 -19.28
N ASP A 84 -3.03 -0.17 -18.55
CA ASP A 84 -2.07 -1.07 -17.92
C ASP A 84 -2.25 -1.19 -16.40
N ILE A 85 -3.47 -1.03 -15.92
CA ILE A 85 -3.81 -1.19 -14.51
C ILE A 85 -3.35 -2.55 -13.99
N TRP A 86 -2.57 -2.53 -12.92
CA TRP A 86 -2.10 -3.73 -12.24
C TRP A 86 -2.91 -3.97 -10.96
N PRO A 87 -3.76 -5.00 -10.94
CA PRO A 87 -4.69 -5.21 -9.83
C PRO A 87 -4.00 -5.54 -8.52
N ILE A 88 -4.62 -5.15 -7.41
CA ILE A 88 -4.40 -5.75 -6.10
C ILE A 88 -5.48 -6.81 -5.85
N CYS A 89 -5.06 -7.97 -5.37
CA CYS A 89 -5.98 -9.05 -5.01
C CYS A 89 -6.14 -9.09 -3.49
N VAL A 90 -7.35 -9.30 -3.02
CA VAL A 90 -7.68 -9.43 -1.60
C VAL A 90 -8.56 -10.66 -1.39
N ASP A 91 -8.37 -11.32 -0.25
CA ASP A 91 -9.21 -12.44 0.17
C ASP A 91 -10.21 -11.95 1.22
N ILE A 92 -11.48 -12.04 0.90
CA ILE A 92 -12.58 -11.72 1.83
C ILE A 92 -13.35 -12.99 2.13
N HIS A 93 -13.20 -13.49 3.34
CA HIS A 93 -13.87 -14.72 3.82
C HIS A 93 -13.63 -15.93 2.91
N GLY A 94 -12.40 -16.12 2.45
CA GLY A 94 -12.02 -17.25 1.59
C GLY A 94 -12.34 -17.06 0.11
N VAL A 95 -12.80 -15.87 -0.28
CA VAL A 95 -13.08 -15.52 -1.69
C VAL A 95 -12.09 -14.47 -2.17
N ALA A 96 -11.37 -14.79 -3.23
CA ALA A 96 -10.42 -13.88 -3.86
C ALA A 96 -11.15 -12.85 -4.72
N HIS A 97 -10.81 -11.58 -4.53
CA HIS A 97 -11.31 -10.46 -5.33
C HIS A 97 -10.14 -9.73 -5.98
N GLU A 98 -10.23 -9.53 -7.28
CA GLU A 98 -9.31 -8.69 -8.03
C GLU A 98 -9.84 -7.25 -8.02
N VAL A 99 -9.06 -6.32 -7.47
CA VAL A 99 -9.44 -4.91 -7.37
C VAL A 99 -8.59 -4.09 -8.32
N ARG A 100 -9.23 -3.48 -9.30
CA ARG A 100 -8.59 -2.66 -10.33
C ARG A 100 -8.74 -1.19 -9.94
N LEU A 101 -7.67 -0.61 -9.37
CA LEU A 101 -7.63 0.79 -8.99
C LEU A 101 -7.08 1.62 -10.16
N ARG A 102 -7.85 2.56 -10.66
CA ARG A 102 -7.34 3.56 -11.60
C ARG A 102 -6.43 4.54 -10.87
N ALA A 103 -5.56 5.24 -11.59
CA ALA A 103 -4.77 6.31 -11.00
C ALA A 103 -5.70 7.32 -10.30
N GLY A 104 -5.43 7.59 -9.01
CA GLY A 104 -6.27 8.41 -8.15
C GLY A 104 -7.29 7.65 -7.29
N ASP A 105 -7.53 6.36 -7.58
CA ASP A 105 -8.38 5.52 -6.73
C ASP A 105 -7.58 4.99 -5.52
N LEU A 106 -8.29 4.70 -4.45
CA LEU A 106 -7.72 4.08 -3.26
C LEU A 106 -8.54 2.89 -2.78
N LEU A 107 -7.88 1.96 -2.12
CA LEU A 107 -8.50 0.84 -1.41
C LEU A 107 -8.15 0.93 0.07
N LEU A 108 -9.17 0.93 0.93
CA LEU A 108 -9.04 0.84 2.38
C LEU A 108 -9.30 -0.62 2.81
N TYR A 109 -8.36 -1.22 3.53
CA TYR A 109 -8.49 -2.61 3.99
C TYR A 109 -7.74 -2.84 5.30
N ARG A 110 -8.16 -3.89 6.03
CA ARG A 110 -7.46 -4.33 7.25
C ARG A 110 -6.19 -5.10 6.89
N GLY A 111 -5.04 -4.46 6.96
CA GLY A 111 -3.77 -5.07 6.56
C GLY A 111 -3.39 -6.30 7.38
N THR A 112 -3.68 -6.31 8.67
CA THR A 112 -3.37 -7.42 9.59
C THR A 112 -4.30 -8.63 9.46
N GLU A 113 -5.44 -8.48 8.81
CA GLU A 113 -6.48 -9.52 8.76
C GLU A 113 -6.83 -9.95 7.34
N THR A 114 -6.62 -9.09 6.35
CA THR A 114 -7.00 -9.34 4.97
C THR A 114 -5.80 -9.83 4.17
N PRO A 115 -5.73 -11.12 3.78
CA PRO A 115 -4.69 -11.57 2.88
C PRO A 115 -4.77 -10.81 1.56
N HIS A 116 -3.64 -10.33 1.09
CA HIS A 116 -3.55 -9.56 -0.15
C HIS A 116 -2.27 -9.87 -0.90
N TRP A 117 -2.30 -9.67 -2.21
CA TRP A 117 -1.21 -9.99 -3.13
C TRP A 117 -1.35 -9.27 -4.45
N ARG A 118 -0.31 -9.32 -5.26
CA ARG A 118 -0.35 -8.92 -6.67
C ARG A 118 0.36 -9.97 -7.50
N ASP A 119 -0.31 -10.42 -8.56
CA ASP A 119 0.26 -11.34 -9.52
C ASP A 119 1.39 -10.67 -10.31
N ARG A 120 2.19 -11.44 -11.02
CA ARG A 120 3.35 -10.96 -11.76
C ARG A 120 3.00 -9.78 -12.67
N LEU A 121 3.70 -8.66 -12.50
CA LEU A 121 3.60 -7.50 -13.39
C LEU A 121 4.22 -7.83 -14.73
N ALA A 122 3.45 -7.67 -15.80
CA ALA A 122 3.83 -8.04 -17.15
C ALA A 122 5.07 -7.29 -17.66
N ASP A 123 5.76 -7.89 -18.62
CA ASP A 123 6.94 -7.29 -19.24
C ASP A 123 6.62 -5.92 -19.86
N GLY A 124 7.55 -4.99 -19.73
CA GLY A 124 7.39 -3.61 -20.21
C GLY A 124 6.48 -2.73 -19.36
N ARG A 125 5.96 -3.23 -18.23
CA ARG A 125 5.02 -2.50 -17.37
C ARG A 125 5.63 -2.06 -16.05
N SER A 126 5.03 -1.02 -15.49
CA SER A 126 5.40 -0.47 -14.18
C SER A 126 4.16 -0.02 -13.41
N ALA A 127 4.31 0.13 -12.10
CA ALA A 127 3.26 0.69 -11.24
C ALA A 127 3.87 1.50 -10.11
N THR A 128 3.24 2.64 -9.80
CA THR A 128 3.62 3.48 -8.66
C THR A 128 2.44 3.58 -7.72
N VAL A 129 2.65 3.22 -6.46
CA VAL A 129 1.63 3.10 -5.43
C VAL A 129 2.11 3.80 -4.16
N ALA A 130 1.23 4.59 -3.55
CA ALA A 130 1.44 5.12 -2.21
C ALA A 130 0.65 4.29 -1.21
N VAL A 131 1.29 3.83 -0.13
CA VAL A 131 0.63 3.06 0.91
C VAL A 131 0.72 3.82 2.23
N PHE A 132 -0.43 4.04 2.86
CA PHE A 132 -0.58 4.70 4.15
C PHE A 132 -1.06 3.68 5.16
N HIS A 133 -0.36 3.59 6.28
CA HIS A 133 -0.67 2.62 7.34
C HIS A 133 -1.16 3.33 8.59
N PHE A 134 -2.09 2.70 9.29
CA PHE A 134 -2.73 3.25 10.50
C PHE A 134 -2.81 2.19 11.59
N VAL A 135 -2.67 2.64 12.82
CA VAL A 135 -2.83 1.82 14.03
C VAL A 135 -3.90 2.44 14.94
N SER A 136 -4.35 1.68 15.93
CA SER A 136 -5.18 2.23 17.00
C SER A 136 -4.48 3.42 17.65
N SER A 137 -5.24 4.46 18.03
CA SER A 137 -4.70 5.60 18.78
C SER A 137 -4.04 5.20 20.10
N SER A 138 -4.45 4.05 20.66
CA SER A 138 -3.87 3.48 21.89
C SER A 138 -2.66 2.57 21.64
N PHE A 139 -2.26 2.37 20.38
CA PHE A 139 -1.08 1.55 20.07
C PHE A 139 0.19 2.20 20.63
N ASP A 140 0.95 1.43 21.41
CA ASP A 140 2.15 1.89 22.13
C ASP A 140 3.47 1.28 21.62
N GLY A 141 3.39 0.46 20.55
CA GLY A 141 4.55 -0.09 19.88
C GLY A 141 5.27 0.90 18.97
N SER A 142 6.40 0.45 18.37
CA SER A 142 7.08 1.22 17.33
C SER A 142 6.15 1.45 16.14
N LEU A 143 6.17 2.65 15.59
CA LEU A 143 5.33 3.02 14.44
C LEU A 143 5.96 2.65 13.09
N ASP A 144 7.24 2.27 13.08
CA ASP A 144 8.02 1.92 11.87
C ASP A 144 8.14 0.41 11.65
#